data_88f2b2167c558da4719c273373883cff
#
_entry.id   88f2b2167c558da4719c273373883cff
#
_cell.length_a   1.000
_cell.length_b   1.000
_cell.length_c   1.000
_cell.angle_alpha   90.00
_cell.angle_beta   90.00
_cell.angle_gamma   90.00
#
_symmetry.space_group_name_H-M   'P 1'
#
loop_
_entity.id
_entity.type
_entity.pdbx_description
1 polymer ?
#
loop_
_entity_poly.entity_id
_entity_poly.type
_entity_poly.pdbx_seq_one_letter_code
_entity_poly.pdbx_strand_id
1 'polypeptide(L)'
;VRAAETEAREKARQRLARLLDSLRLEPSHPAPCPYLPGRESRLLLLRPRELTPGSYHLLMDLNFRRLGWGVYRPACDGCTECHQLRLDVEAFRPSRSQRRCRRHNSDVIATFGRPDPTEEKHTAYRRYLEARHDGEMTGSWDEFADFLHEAPPFAREVVYRVERRLVGAGIVDVEPEAMSAVYFYFDPDLAARSPGTFNVLWLLDECRRRGIPWLYLGYHVVGGRGMDYKTRFRPHQILGPDGVWR
;
A
#
# COMPACT_ATOMS: atom_id res chain seq x y z
N VAL A 1 -1.90 21.05 -20.72
CA VAL A 1 -1.85 19.57 -20.73
C VAL A 1 -2.29 19.04 -19.37
N ARG A 2 -1.61 19.29 -18.26
CA ARG A 2 -1.96 18.75 -16.92
C ARG A 2 -3.40 19.03 -16.47
N ALA A 3 -3.97 20.21 -16.74
CA ALA A 3 -5.34 20.55 -16.33
C ALA A 3 -6.39 19.71 -17.10
N ALA A 4 -6.22 19.50 -18.40
CA ALA A 4 -7.10 18.67 -19.21
C ALA A 4 -7.01 17.19 -18.84
N GLU A 5 -5.81 16.69 -18.53
CA GLU A 5 -5.59 15.33 -18.04
C GLU A 5 -6.27 15.11 -16.67
N THR A 6 -6.19 16.10 -15.78
CA THR A 6 -6.86 16.07 -14.47
C THR A 6 -8.38 16.03 -14.62
N GLU A 7 -8.95 16.83 -15.54
CA GLU A 7 -10.39 16.84 -15.80
C GLU A 7 -10.87 15.53 -16.44
N ALA A 8 -10.13 14.98 -17.40
CA ALA A 8 -10.46 13.72 -18.04
C ALA A 8 -10.45 12.57 -17.02
N ARG A 9 -9.47 12.56 -16.13
CA ARG A 9 -9.36 11.58 -15.05
C ARG A 9 -10.52 11.70 -14.05
N GLU A 10 -10.89 12.91 -13.67
CA GLU A 10 -12.03 13.13 -12.77
C GLU A 10 -13.35 12.63 -13.39
N LYS A 11 -13.57 12.87 -14.68
CA LYS A 11 -14.73 12.32 -15.41
C LYS A 11 -14.70 10.79 -15.44
N ALA A 12 -13.53 10.18 -15.66
CA ALA A 12 -13.37 8.73 -15.63
C ALA A 12 -13.65 8.16 -14.24
N ARG A 13 -13.15 8.79 -13.18
CA ARG A 13 -13.42 8.42 -11.77
C ARG A 13 -14.91 8.47 -11.45
N GLN A 14 -15.60 9.54 -11.84
CA GLN A 14 -17.04 9.68 -11.62
C GLN A 14 -17.85 8.62 -12.38
N ARG A 15 -17.44 8.31 -13.63
CA ARG A 15 -18.08 7.25 -14.43
C ARG A 15 -17.90 5.89 -13.75
N LEU A 16 -16.70 5.59 -13.27
CA LEU A 16 -16.42 4.35 -12.55
C LEU A 16 -17.23 4.27 -11.24
N ALA A 17 -17.33 5.35 -10.48
CA ALA A 17 -18.13 5.40 -9.26
C ALA A 17 -19.60 5.05 -9.55
N ARG A 18 -20.22 5.68 -10.56
CA ARG A 18 -21.60 5.35 -10.95
C ARG A 18 -21.78 3.90 -11.41
N LEU A 19 -20.79 3.34 -12.10
CA LEU A 19 -20.80 1.94 -12.49
C LEU A 19 -20.78 1.02 -11.25
N LEU A 20 -19.88 1.29 -10.30
CA LEU A 20 -19.78 0.53 -9.05
C LEU A 20 -21.08 0.59 -8.24
N ASP A 21 -21.71 1.76 -8.14
CA ASP A 21 -22.99 1.92 -7.45
C ASP A 21 -24.11 1.11 -8.13
N SER A 22 -24.09 1.02 -9.47
CA SER A 22 -25.07 0.22 -10.23
C SER A 22 -24.92 -1.27 -10.03
N LEU A 23 -23.75 -1.77 -9.65
CA LEU A 23 -23.50 -3.20 -9.41
C LEU A 23 -24.17 -3.73 -8.12
N ARG A 24 -24.65 -2.86 -7.23
CA ARG A 24 -25.29 -3.21 -5.95
C ARG A 24 -24.50 -4.26 -5.17
N LEU A 25 -23.19 -4.03 -5.04
CA LEU A 25 -22.30 -4.97 -4.36
C LEU A 25 -22.72 -5.15 -2.90
N GLU A 26 -22.83 -6.40 -2.47
CA GLU A 26 -23.11 -6.73 -1.07
C GLU A 26 -21.79 -6.70 -0.27
N PRO A 27 -21.79 -6.07 0.92
CA PRO A 27 -20.65 -6.16 1.82
C PRO A 27 -20.43 -7.58 2.31
N SER A 28 -19.18 -7.92 2.60
CA SER A 28 -18.82 -9.20 3.22
C SER A 28 -19.54 -9.43 4.54
N HIS A 29 -19.54 -10.68 5.02
CA HIS A 29 -19.91 -10.94 6.41
C HIS A 29 -19.06 -10.10 7.37
N PRO A 30 -19.62 -9.70 8.54
CA PRO A 30 -18.86 -8.96 9.53
C PRO A 30 -17.69 -9.80 10.08
N ALA A 31 -16.58 -9.14 10.33
CA ALA A 31 -15.39 -9.71 10.97
C ALA A 31 -14.82 -8.71 11.98
N PRO A 32 -14.00 -9.12 12.95
CA PRO A 32 -13.32 -8.18 13.83
C PRO A 32 -12.56 -7.12 13.04
N CYS A 33 -12.64 -5.85 13.46
CA CYS A 33 -11.91 -4.79 12.78
C CYS A 33 -10.40 -4.90 13.09
N PRO A 34 -9.53 -4.98 12.07
CA PRO A 34 -8.08 -5.09 12.28
C PRO A 34 -7.43 -3.80 12.80
N TYR A 35 -8.16 -2.69 12.81
CA TYR A 35 -7.60 -1.38 13.18
C TYR A 35 -8.13 -0.83 14.49
N LEU A 36 -9.43 -1.00 14.77
CA LEU A 36 -10.12 -0.41 15.91
C LEU A 36 -10.69 -1.54 16.80
N PRO A 37 -10.13 -1.74 18.01
CA PRO A 37 -10.60 -2.78 18.92
C PRO A 37 -12.09 -2.67 19.24
N GLY A 38 -12.77 -3.81 19.32
CA GLY A 38 -14.20 -3.87 19.70
C GLY A 38 -15.16 -3.43 18.59
N ARG A 39 -14.68 -3.16 17.38
CA ARG A 39 -15.53 -2.87 16.21
C ARG A 39 -15.54 -4.04 15.23
N GLU A 40 -16.59 -4.08 14.42
CA GLU A 40 -16.68 -4.98 13.27
C GLU A 40 -16.28 -4.27 11.99
N SER A 41 -15.76 -5.02 11.04
CA SER A 41 -15.42 -4.58 9.69
C SER A 41 -16.20 -5.35 8.65
N ARG A 42 -16.58 -4.67 7.58
CA ARG A 42 -17.16 -5.24 6.36
C ARG A 42 -16.44 -4.67 5.16
N LEU A 43 -16.30 -5.47 4.13
CA LEU A 43 -15.57 -5.10 2.92
C LEU A 43 -16.46 -5.27 1.69
N LEU A 44 -16.49 -4.28 0.82
CA LEU A 44 -16.91 -4.48 -0.56
C LEU A 44 -15.75 -5.07 -1.32
N LEU A 45 -15.98 -6.24 -1.93
CA LEU A 45 -14.96 -6.99 -2.67
C LEU A 45 -15.32 -6.98 -4.15
N LEU A 46 -14.32 -6.69 -4.99
CA LEU A 46 -14.41 -6.78 -6.43
C LEU A 46 -13.30 -7.70 -6.93
N ARG A 47 -13.67 -8.59 -7.86
CA ARG A 47 -12.72 -9.42 -8.62
C ARG A 47 -12.86 -9.07 -10.10
N PRO A 48 -12.25 -7.96 -10.56
CA PRO A 48 -12.29 -7.61 -11.96
C PRO A 48 -11.59 -8.69 -12.81
N ARG A 49 -12.14 -8.97 -13.98
CA ARG A 49 -11.49 -9.93 -14.91
C ARG A 49 -10.13 -9.43 -15.35
N GLU A 50 -9.98 -8.13 -15.48
CA GLU A 50 -8.76 -7.44 -15.87
C GLU A 50 -8.67 -6.09 -15.20
N LEU A 51 -7.48 -5.72 -14.74
CA LEU A 51 -7.14 -4.38 -14.30
C LEU A 51 -6.22 -3.77 -15.37
N THR A 52 -6.79 -2.95 -16.22
CA THR A 52 -6.02 -2.24 -17.25
C THR A 52 -5.16 -1.13 -16.64
N PRO A 53 -4.03 -0.75 -17.28
CA PRO A 53 -3.20 0.36 -16.80
C PRO A 53 -4.02 1.63 -16.57
N GLY A 54 -3.88 2.24 -15.38
CA GLY A 54 -4.63 3.42 -14.95
C GLY A 54 -5.96 3.11 -14.25
N SER A 55 -6.55 1.93 -14.46
CA SER A 55 -7.84 1.58 -13.84
C SER A 55 -7.74 1.38 -12.33
N TYR A 56 -6.66 0.77 -11.85
CA TYR A 56 -6.46 0.58 -10.42
C TYR A 56 -6.19 1.92 -9.72
N HIS A 57 -5.55 2.88 -10.38
CA HIS A 57 -5.38 4.23 -9.84
C HIS A 57 -6.73 4.91 -9.61
N LEU A 58 -7.70 4.79 -10.53
CA LEU A 58 -9.06 5.30 -10.33
C LEU A 58 -9.77 4.62 -9.15
N LEU A 59 -9.58 3.31 -8.99
CA LEU A 59 -10.12 2.57 -7.85
C LEU A 59 -9.50 3.03 -6.52
N MET A 60 -8.20 3.34 -6.47
CA MET A 60 -7.58 3.92 -5.28
C MET A 60 -8.18 5.30 -4.93
N ASP A 61 -8.50 6.13 -5.93
CA ASP A 61 -9.21 7.40 -5.71
C ASP A 61 -10.68 7.24 -5.28
N LEU A 62 -11.22 6.02 -5.37
CA LEU A 62 -12.52 5.60 -4.83
C LEU A 62 -12.39 4.78 -3.55
N ASN A 63 -11.30 4.93 -2.85
CA ASN A 63 -10.96 4.27 -1.59
C ASN A 63 -10.78 2.76 -1.66
N PHE A 64 -10.52 2.15 -2.83
CA PHE A 64 -10.20 0.74 -2.97
C PHE A 64 -8.71 0.46 -2.76
N ARG A 65 -8.41 -0.74 -2.26
CA ARG A 65 -7.06 -1.31 -2.19
C ARG A 65 -7.05 -2.70 -2.82
N ARG A 66 -5.87 -3.15 -3.23
CA ARG A 66 -5.68 -4.49 -3.76
C ARG A 66 -5.49 -5.53 -2.64
N LEU A 67 -6.02 -6.73 -2.88
CA LEU A 67 -5.80 -7.93 -2.09
C LEU A 67 -5.70 -9.12 -3.07
N GLY A 68 -4.51 -9.66 -3.28
CA GLY A 68 -4.28 -10.64 -4.32
C GLY A 68 -4.68 -10.10 -5.70
N TRP A 69 -5.52 -10.81 -6.43
CA TRP A 69 -6.12 -10.38 -7.71
C TRP A 69 -7.36 -9.50 -7.55
N GLY A 70 -7.89 -9.40 -6.35
CA GLY A 70 -9.07 -8.61 -6.07
C GLY A 70 -8.74 -7.20 -5.58
N VAL A 71 -9.77 -6.37 -5.51
CA VAL A 71 -9.73 -5.07 -4.86
C VAL A 71 -10.86 -4.97 -3.85
N TYR A 72 -10.62 -4.23 -2.78
CA TYR A 72 -11.59 -4.06 -1.70
C TYR A 72 -11.62 -2.63 -1.19
N ARG A 73 -12.76 -2.24 -0.63
CA ARG A 73 -12.87 -1.05 0.22
C ARG A 73 -13.69 -1.34 1.46
N PRO A 74 -13.42 -0.68 2.59
CA PRO A 74 -14.27 -0.77 3.77
C PRO A 74 -15.70 -0.29 3.49
N ALA A 75 -16.68 -1.01 4.06
CA ALA A 75 -18.10 -0.71 4.00
C ALA A 75 -18.75 -1.07 5.34
N CYS A 76 -18.16 -0.60 6.43
CA CYS A 76 -18.54 -0.90 7.80
C CYS A 76 -19.78 -0.10 8.20
N ASP A 77 -20.72 -0.72 8.91
CA ASP A 77 -21.91 -0.06 9.41
C ASP A 77 -21.54 1.03 10.43
N GLY A 78 -21.90 2.28 10.13
CA GLY A 78 -21.67 3.43 11.00
C GLY A 78 -20.20 3.83 11.19
N CYS A 79 -19.27 3.36 10.34
CA CYS A 79 -17.84 3.69 10.43
C CYS A 79 -17.25 4.07 9.07
N THR A 80 -16.58 5.22 9.02
CA THR A 80 -15.91 5.75 7.81
C THR A 80 -14.43 6.08 8.05
N GLU A 81 -13.77 5.50 9.05
CA GLU A 81 -12.42 5.89 9.48
C GLU A 81 -11.27 5.46 8.57
N CYS A 82 -11.51 4.53 7.64
CA CYS A 82 -10.47 4.01 6.76
C CYS A 82 -10.33 4.90 5.51
N HIS A 83 -9.36 5.81 5.53
CA HIS A 83 -9.10 6.76 4.46
C HIS A 83 -7.78 6.47 3.77
N GLN A 84 -7.75 6.46 2.44
CA GLN A 84 -6.49 6.39 1.69
C GLN A 84 -5.62 7.60 2.00
N LEU A 85 -4.32 7.34 2.14
CA LEU A 85 -3.29 8.38 2.25
C LEU A 85 -2.32 8.25 1.08
N ARG A 86 -2.03 9.39 0.43
CA ARG A 86 -1.03 9.48 -0.64
C ARG A 86 -0.06 10.62 -0.42
N LEU A 87 1.12 10.49 -1.03
CA LEU A 87 2.18 11.50 -1.02
C LEU A 87 2.31 12.10 -2.42
N ASP A 88 2.41 13.43 -2.48
CA ASP A 88 2.88 14.13 -3.67
C ASP A 88 4.41 13.94 -3.76
N VAL A 89 4.85 13.20 -4.76
CA VAL A 89 6.26 12.81 -4.93
C VAL A 89 7.14 14.02 -5.22
N GLU A 90 6.63 14.99 -6.00
CA GLU A 90 7.37 16.20 -6.35
C GLU A 90 7.46 17.17 -5.16
N ALA A 91 6.36 17.35 -4.44
CA ALA A 91 6.29 18.23 -3.29
C ALA A 91 6.97 17.67 -2.03
N PHE A 92 7.13 16.35 -1.91
CA PHE A 92 7.70 15.73 -0.72
C PHE A 92 9.13 16.19 -0.43
N ARG A 93 9.38 16.56 0.84
CA ARG A 93 10.71 16.90 1.35
C ARG A 93 11.01 16.10 2.61
N PRO A 94 12.12 15.32 2.65
CA PRO A 94 12.43 14.50 3.80
C PRO A 94 12.79 15.34 5.02
N SER A 95 12.23 14.98 6.17
CA SER A 95 12.57 15.55 7.46
C SER A 95 14.02 15.22 7.88
N ARG A 96 14.52 15.86 8.97
CA ARG A 96 15.85 15.56 9.50
C ARG A 96 16.01 14.08 9.89
N SER A 97 15.00 13.48 10.53
CA SER A 97 15.01 12.06 10.91
C SER A 97 15.00 11.14 9.70
N GLN A 98 14.21 11.46 8.66
CA GLN A 98 14.15 10.70 7.41
C GLN A 98 15.48 10.78 6.64
N ARG A 99 16.14 11.94 6.59
CA ARG A 99 17.48 12.05 6.02
C ARG A 99 18.52 11.23 6.80
N ARG A 100 18.40 11.17 8.13
CA ARG A 100 19.24 10.30 8.96
C ARG A 100 18.99 8.82 8.66
N CYS A 101 17.72 8.42 8.51
CA CYS A 101 17.35 7.06 8.12
C CYS A 101 17.98 6.66 6.77
N ARG A 102 17.93 7.53 5.76
CA ARG A 102 18.62 7.29 4.47
C ARG A 102 20.12 7.05 4.65
N ARG A 103 20.81 7.90 5.42
CA ARG A 103 22.26 7.73 5.66
C ARG A 103 22.58 6.43 6.39
N HIS A 104 21.74 6.05 7.36
CA HIS A 104 21.92 4.80 8.11
C HIS A 104 21.70 3.54 7.25
N ASN A 105 21.06 3.67 6.12
CA ASN A 105 20.79 2.60 5.16
C ASN A 105 21.50 2.82 3.80
N SER A 106 22.59 3.58 3.78
CA SER A 106 23.33 3.87 2.54
C SER A 106 24.04 2.64 1.95
N ASP A 107 24.23 1.61 2.75
CA ASP A 107 24.77 0.29 2.39
C ASP A 107 23.71 -0.68 1.84
N VAL A 108 22.43 -0.31 1.90
CA VAL A 108 21.33 -1.15 1.41
C VAL A 108 21.24 -1.07 -0.10
N ILE A 109 21.31 -2.21 -0.75
CA ILE A 109 21.03 -2.38 -2.18
C ILE A 109 19.58 -2.83 -2.34
N ALA A 110 18.83 -2.15 -3.20
CA ALA A 110 17.45 -2.50 -3.53
C ALA A 110 17.37 -3.05 -4.96
N THR A 111 16.72 -4.19 -5.13
CA THR A 111 16.37 -4.73 -6.45
C THR A 111 14.86 -4.60 -6.66
N PHE A 112 14.47 -4.28 -7.89
CA PHE A 112 13.08 -4.04 -8.27
C PHE A 112 12.70 -4.96 -9.43
N GLY A 113 11.77 -5.88 -9.21
CA GLY A 113 11.44 -6.92 -10.17
C GLY A 113 10.00 -7.41 -10.10
N ARG A 114 9.72 -8.55 -10.73
CA ARG A 114 8.45 -9.26 -10.54
C ARG A 114 8.43 -9.92 -9.16
N PRO A 115 7.24 -10.05 -8.54
CA PRO A 115 7.10 -10.84 -7.32
C PRO A 115 7.56 -12.29 -7.56
N ASP A 116 8.39 -12.79 -6.65
CA ASP A 116 9.00 -14.11 -6.72
C ASP A 116 9.07 -14.71 -5.31
N PRO A 117 8.21 -15.72 -4.96
CA PRO A 117 8.23 -16.35 -3.65
C PRO A 117 9.46 -17.26 -3.50
N THR A 118 10.28 -16.99 -2.49
CA THR A 118 11.44 -17.83 -2.14
C THR A 118 11.42 -18.21 -0.67
N GLU A 119 12.05 -19.33 -0.32
CA GLU A 119 12.18 -19.81 1.07
C GLU A 119 12.83 -18.77 2.00
N GLU A 120 13.85 -18.05 1.50
CA GLU A 120 14.51 -16.98 2.27
C GLU A 120 13.52 -15.87 2.64
N LYS A 121 12.72 -15.43 1.68
CA LYS A 121 11.71 -14.39 1.89
C LYS A 121 10.57 -14.87 2.79
N HIS A 122 10.11 -16.11 2.61
CA HIS A 122 9.11 -16.71 3.47
C HIS A 122 9.59 -16.82 4.93
N THR A 123 10.83 -17.24 5.14
CA THR A 123 11.43 -17.27 6.48
C THR A 123 11.46 -15.88 7.12
N ALA A 124 11.87 -14.85 6.36
CA ALA A 124 11.87 -13.47 6.83
C ALA A 124 10.45 -12.94 7.13
N TYR A 125 9.48 -13.29 6.28
CA TYR A 125 8.07 -12.96 6.48
C TYR A 125 7.51 -13.55 7.77
N ARG A 126 7.71 -14.84 8.01
CA ARG A 126 7.29 -15.50 9.27
C ARG A 126 7.89 -14.84 10.51
N ARG A 127 9.20 -14.60 10.52
CA ARG A 127 9.87 -13.89 11.63
C ARG A 127 9.28 -12.50 11.86
N TYR A 128 8.94 -11.80 10.79
CA TYR A 128 8.27 -10.50 10.87
C TYR A 128 6.88 -10.60 11.48
N LEU A 129 6.06 -11.59 11.08
CA LEU A 129 4.74 -11.82 11.65
C LEU A 129 4.80 -12.14 13.14
N GLU A 130 5.68 -13.03 13.54
CA GLU A 130 5.91 -13.40 14.95
C GLU A 130 6.28 -12.18 15.83
N ALA A 131 7.07 -11.25 15.26
CA ALA A 131 7.50 -10.05 15.97
C ALA A 131 6.48 -8.89 15.98
N ARG A 132 5.46 -8.90 15.11
CA ARG A 132 4.61 -7.72 14.84
C ARG A 132 3.11 -7.97 14.81
N HIS A 133 2.63 -9.20 14.64
CA HIS A 133 1.23 -9.49 14.33
C HIS A 133 0.55 -10.47 15.31
N ASP A 134 1.12 -10.74 16.50
CA ASP A 134 0.49 -11.50 17.60
C ASP A 134 -0.34 -12.74 17.17
N GLY A 135 0.05 -13.42 16.09
CA GLY A 135 -0.62 -14.63 15.58
C GLY A 135 -1.88 -14.39 14.72
N GLU A 136 -2.17 -13.17 14.30
CA GLU A 136 -3.34 -12.88 13.45
C GLU A 136 -3.25 -13.46 12.03
N MET A 137 -2.04 -13.80 11.56
CA MET A 137 -1.76 -14.39 10.25
C MET A 137 -1.03 -15.73 10.44
N THR A 138 -1.37 -16.73 9.64
CA THR A 138 -0.78 -18.08 9.79
C THR A 138 0.69 -18.13 9.40
N GLY A 139 1.08 -17.27 8.46
CA GLY A 139 2.42 -17.25 7.89
C GLY A 139 2.77 -18.53 7.12
N SER A 140 1.77 -19.28 6.65
CA SER A 140 1.99 -20.46 5.81
C SER A 140 2.60 -20.07 4.46
N TRP A 141 3.22 -21.04 3.78
CA TRP A 141 3.73 -20.82 2.43
C TRP A 141 2.63 -20.39 1.46
N ASP A 142 1.48 -21.04 1.50
CA ASP A 142 0.37 -20.75 0.59
C ASP A 142 -0.16 -19.34 0.83
N GLU A 143 -0.38 -18.94 2.10
CA GLU A 143 -0.77 -17.58 2.43
C GLU A 143 0.26 -16.54 1.94
N PHE A 144 1.55 -16.80 2.12
CA PHE A 144 2.63 -15.94 1.65
C PHE A 144 2.65 -15.82 0.13
N ALA A 145 2.55 -16.95 -0.58
CA ALA A 145 2.55 -16.99 -2.04
C ALA A 145 1.31 -16.31 -2.63
N ASP A 146 0.12 -16.67 -2.15
CA ASP A 146 -1.15 -16.17 -2.66
C ASP A 146 -1.34 -14.67 -2.34
N PHE A 147 -1.04 -14.25 -1.11
CA PHE A 147 -1.27 -12.89 -0.67
C PHE A 147 -0.30 -11.89 -1.28
N LEU A 148 0.99 -12.24 -1.37
CA LEU A 148 2.04 -11.31 -1.76
C LEU A 148 2.48 -11.48 -3.22
N HIS A 149 2.53 -12.70 -3.73
CA HIS A 149 3.20 -13.00 -4.99
C HIS A 149 2.24 -13.37 -6.12
N GLU A 150 1.07 -13.95 -5.81
CA GLU A 150 0.01 -14.11 -6.79
C GLU A 150 -0.67 -12.75 -7.04
N ALA A 151 -0.18 -12.04 -8.04
CA ALA A 151 -0.47 -10.63 -8.22
C ALA A 151 -0.62 -10.23 -9.71
N PRO A 152 -1.37 -9.15 -10.01
CA PRO A 152 -1.56 -8.68 -11.37
C PRO A 152 -0.24 -8.24 -12.04
N PRO A 153 -0.21 -8.14 -13.39
CA PRO A 153 1.01 -7.85 -14.15
C PRO A 153 1.72 -6.53 -13.80
N PHE A 154 1.01 -5.58 -13.19
CA PHE A 154 1.59 -4.31 -12.74
C PHE A 154 2.20 -4.38 -11.33
N ALA A 155 2.01 -5.48 -10.60
CA ALA A 155 2.66 -5.68 -9.31
C ALA A 155 4.17 -5.86 -9.47
N ARG A 156 4.92 -5.31 -8.53
CA ARG A 156 6.37 -5.42 -8.45
C ARG A 156 6.79 -5.74 -7.03
N GLU A 157 7.94 -6.33 -6.90
CA GLU A 157 8.60 -6.58 -5.63
C GLU A 157 9.85 -5.72 -5.52
N VAL A 158 10.06 -5.16 -4.33
CA VAL A 158 11.33 -4.51 -3.96
C VAL A 158 12.00 -5.39 -2.90
N VAL A 159 13.21 -5.82 -3.15
CA VAL A 159 14.01 -6.62 -2.21
C VAL A 159 15.21 -5.80 -1.76
N TYR A 160 15.37 -5.63 -0.46
CA TYR A 160 16.44 -4.86 0.17
C TYR A 160 17.48 -5.78 0.79
N ARG A 161 18.75 -5.56 0.47
CA ARG A 161 19.87 -6.36 1.00
C ARG A 161 20.99 -5.47 1.50
N VAL A 162 21.67 -5.93 2.55
CA VAL A 162 23.01 -5.46 2.93
C VAL A 162 23.95 -6.62 2.67
N GLU A 163 24.90 -6.43 1.76
CA GLU A 163 25.70 -7.52 1.23
C GLU A 163 24.82 -8.67 0.70
N ARG A 164 24.84 -9.83 1.36
CA ARG A 164 24.00 -11.00 1.01
C ARG A 164 22.77 -11.16 1.90
N ARG A 165 22.69 -10.44 3.03
CA ARG A 165 21.60 -10.55 4.01
C ARG A 165 20.35 -9.82 3.53
N LEU A 166 19.21 -10.50 3.60
CA LEU A 166 17.90 -9.88 3.35
C LEU A 166 17.56 -8.92 4.50
N VAL A 167 17.35 -7.65 4.18
CA VAL A 167 16.87 -6.62 5.14
C VAL A 167 15.35 -6.61 5.20
N GLY A 168 14.71 -6.76 4.05
CA GLY A 168 13.26 -6.77 3.92
C GLY A 168 12.83 -6.86 2.46
N ALA A 169 11.56 -7.10 2.26
CA ALA A 169 10.95 -7.06 0.94
C ALA A 169 9.55 -6.45 0.99
N GLY A 170 9.11 -5.87 -0.10
CA GLY A 170 7.81 -5.23 -0.22
C GLY A 170 7.18 -5.42 -1.57
N ILE A 171 5.86 -5.52 -1.57
CA ILE A 171 5.05 -5.57 -2.78
C ILE A 171 4.47 -4.18 -3.03
N VAL A 172 4.59 -3.74 -4.25
CA VAL A 172 4.04 -2.47 -4.74
C VAL A 172 3.30 -2.67 -6.05
N ASP A 173 2.29 -1.86 -6.29
CA ASP A 173 1.61 -1.81 -7.58
C ASP A 173 2.06 -0.55 -8.32
N VAL A 174 2.43 -0.70 -9.58
CA VAL A 174 2.95 0.38 -10.42
C VAL A 174 1.95 0.69 -11.53
N GLU A 175 1.33 1.84 -11.41
CA GLU A 175 0.43 2.42 -12.39
C GLU A 175 1.10 3.59 -13.13
N PRO A 176 0.60 4.04 -14.27
CA PRO A 176 1.23 5.14 -15.03
C PRO A 176 1.48 6.42 -14.22
N GLU A 177 0.55 6.79 -13.34
CA GLU A 177 0.61 8.03 -12.54
C GLU A 177 0.60 7.77 -11.02
N ALA A 178 0.66 6.51 -10.59
CA ALA A 178 0.64 6.15 -9.17
C ALA A 178 1.47 4.92 -8.87
N MET A 179 2.04 4.89 -7.68
CA MET A 179 2.56 3.68 -7.08
C MET A 179 1.83 3.44 -5.76
N SER A 180 1.45 2.20 -5.48
CA SER A 180 0.81 1.81 -4.22
C SER A 180 1.71 0.88 -3.42
N ALA A 181 2.06 1.26 -2.20
CA ALA A 181 2.71 0.38 -1.25
C ALA A 181 1.67 -0.61 -0.69
N VAL A 182 1.73 -1.87 -1.12
CA VAL A 182 0.76 -2.91 -0.76
C VAL A 182 1.10 -3.53 0.58
N TYR A 183 2.30 -4.08 0.68
CA TYR A 183 2.80 -4.71 1.90
C TYR A 183 4.32 -4.55 1.99
N PHE A 184 4.84 -4.57 3.22
CA PHE A 184 6.29 -4.55 3.49
C PHE A 184 6.58 -5.32 4.77
N TYR A 185 7.54 -6.22 4.70
CA TYR A 185 8.09 -6.94 5.85
C TYR A 185 9.60 -6.84 5.89
N PHE A 186 10.19 -7.01 7.05
CA PHE A 186 11.63 -6.84 7.23
C PHE A 186 12.17 -7.73 8.35
N ASP A 187 13.46 -7.96 8.37
CA ASP A 187 14.14 -8.69 9.44
C ASP A 187 14.04 -7.91 10.77
N PRO A 188 13.33 -8.45 11.78
CA PRO A 188 13.12 -7.75 13.06
C PRO A 188 14.43 -7.34 13.77
N ASP A 189 15.51 -8.08 13.59
CA ASP A 189 16.82 -7.75 14.17
C ASP A 189 17.40 -6.43 13.62
N LEU A 190 16.92 -6.01 12.46
CA LEU A 190 17.33 -4.78 11.81
C LEU A 190 16.37 -3.59 12.08
N ALA A 191 15.43 -3.73 13.03
CA ALA A 191 14.45 -2.70 13.35
C ALA A 191 15.08 -1.32 13.69
N ALA A 192 16.27 -1.30 14.30
CA ALA A 192 17.01 -0.08 14.60
C ALA A 192 17.36 0.76 13.35
N ARG A 193 17.43 0.14 12.17
CA ARG A 193 17.64 0.82 10.88
C ARG A 193 16.39 1.54 10.37
N SER A 194 15.23 1.33 11.01
CA SER A 194 13.93 1.87 10.59
C SER A 194 13.54 1.45 9.15
N PRO A 195 13.53 0.11 8.82
CA PRO A 195 13.37 -0.35 7.44
C PRO A 195 12.05 0.08 6.80
N GLY A 196 10.95 0.17 7.55
CA GLY A 196 9.67 0.68 7.04
C GLY A 196 9.73 2.15 6.59
N THR A 197 10.45 3.00 7.35
CA THR A 197 10.68 4.38 6.92
C THR A 197 11.59 4.43 5.68
N PHE A 198 12.63 3.61 5.65
CA PHE A 198 13.55 3.53 4.52
C PHE A 198 12.83 3.07 3.25
N ASN A 199 11.97 2.04 3.34
CA ASN A 199 11.15 1.57 2.22
C ASN A 199 10.33 2.72 1.59
N VAL A 200 9.59 3.49 2.39
CA VAL A 200 8.81 4.62 1.85
C VAL A 200 9.71 5.67 1.18
N LEU A 201 10.85 5.98 1.77
CA LEU A 201 11.80 6.95 1.19
C LEU A 201 12.40 6.44 -0.12
N TRP A 202 12.70 5.15 -0.21
CA TRP A 202 13.19 4.52 -1.43
C TRP A 202 12.12 4.51 -2.53
N LEU A 203 10.86 4.17 -2.18
CA LEU A 203 9.73 4.20 -3.12
C LEU A 203 9.47 5.61 -3.67
N LEU A 204 9.61 6.65 -2.85
CA LEU A 204 9.54 8.04 -3.31
C LEU A 204 10.63 8.37 -4.34
N ASP A 205 11.85 7.90 -4.13
CA ASP A 205 12.96 8.12 -5.08
C ASP A 205 12.72 7.31 -6.37
N GLU A 206 12.19 6.10 -6.28
CA GLU A 206 11.83 5.28 -7.43
C GLU A 206 10.66 5.89 -8.23
N CYS A 207 9.66 6.46 -7.54
CA CYS A 207 8.59 7.23 -8.19
C CYS A 207 9.16 8.42 -8.97
N ARG A 208 10.08 9.20 -8.37
CA ARG A 208 10.76 10.32 -9.07
C ARG A 208 11.50 9.85 -10.31
N ARG A 209 12.27 8.76 -10.20
CA ARG A 209 13.04 8.19 -11.32
C ARG A 209 12.12 7.76 -12.48
N ARG A 210 10.89 7.32 -12.18
CA ARG A 210 9.89 6.89 -13.16
C ARG A 210 8.96 8.01 -13.64
N GLY A 211 9.02 9.20 -13.05
CA GLY A 211 8.07 10.28 -13.34
C GLY A 211 6.66 10.03 -12.80
N ILE A 212 6.52 9.17 -11.77
CA ILE A 212 5.23 8.85 -11.13
C ILE A 212 4.92 9.92 -10.07
N PRO A 213 3.81 10.68 -10.20
CA PRO A 213 3.53 11.80 -9.31
C PRO A 213 3.01 11.39 -7.92
N TRP A 214 2.38 10.21 -7.77
CA TRP A 214 1.70 9.83 -6.54
C TRP A 214 2.21 8.53 -5.95
N LEU A 215 2.52 8.53 -4.63
CA LEU A 215 2.78 7.33 -3.85
C LEU A 215 1.68 7.12 -2.82
N TYR A 216 0.89 6.05 -2.95
CA TYR A 216 -0.16 5.66 -2.01
C TYR A 216 0.42 4.77 -0.92
N LEU A 217 0.17 5.12 0.36
CA LEU A 217 0.59 4.34 1.52
C LEU A 217 -0.55 3.49 2.11
N GLY A 218 -1.69 3.42 1.41
CA GLY A 218 -2.89 2.72 1.86
C GLY A 218 -3.65 3.45 2.96
N TYR A 219 -4.48 2.75 3.73
CA TYR A 219 -5.35 3.39 4.72
C TYR A 219 -4.56 4.04 5.86
N HIS A 220 -5.02 5.21 6.25
CA HIS A 220 -4.79 5.85 7.53
C HIS A 220 -6.09 5.75 8.32
N VAL A 221 -5.99 5.30 9.57
CA VAL A 221 -7.11 5.17 10.50
C VAL A 221 -6.71 5.89 11.78
N VAL A 222 -7.46 6.90 12.16
CA VAL A 222 -7.18 7.68 13.39
C VAL A 222 -7.37 6.75 14.60
N GLY A 223 -6.35 6.66 15.46
CA GLY A 223 -6.32 5.73 16.58
C GLY A 223 -6.08 4.26 16.20
N GLY A 224 -5.88 3.98 14.92
CA GLY A 224 -5.56 2.63 14.43
C GLY A 224 -4.12 2.23 14.77
N ARG A 225 -3.94 0.99 15.25
CA ARG A 225 -2.61 0.46 15.57
C ARG A 225 -1.66 0.53 14.38
N GLY A 226 -0.47 1.07 14.59
CA GLY A 226 0.62 1.07 13.59
C GLY A 226 0.41 1.97 12.36
N MET A 227 -0.62 2.86 12.33
CA MET A 227 -0.94 3.70 11.16
C MET A 227 -0.32 5.09 11.20
N ASP A 228 0.01 5.61 12.38
CA ASP A 228 0.44 7.01 12.57
C ASP A 228 1.77 7.36 11.90
N TYR A 229 2.63 6.37 11.60
CA TYR A 229 3.89 6.64 10.92
C TYR A 229 3.70 7.25 9.53
N LYS A 230 2.56 6.97 8.86
CA LYS A 230 2.26 7.44 7.50
C LYS A 230 2.15 8.96 7.45
N THR A 231 1.56 9.58 8.46
CA THR A 231 1.38 11.04 8.54
C THR A 231 2.68 11.81 8.83
N ARG A 232 3.78 11.09 9.14
CA ARG A 232 5.12 11.69 9.28
C ARG A 232 5.78 12.01 7.93
N PHE A 233 5.24 11.50 6.82
CA PHE A 233 5.67 11.86 5.47
C PHE A 233 4.85 13.06 5.00
N ARG A 234 5.50 14.20 4.80
CA ARG A 234 4.82 15.47 4.51
C ARG A 234 5.42 16.16 3.27
N PRO A 235 4.59 16.87 2.47
CA PRO A 235 3.14 16.92 2.56
C PRO A 235 2.51 15.57 2.18
N HIS A 236 1.34 15.26 2.75
CA HIS A 236 0.51 14.13 2.38
C HIS A 236 -0.92 14.60 2.15
N GLN A 237 -1.70 13.81 1.46
CA GLN A 237 -3.12 14.02 1.28
C GLN A 237 -3.88 12.80 1.80
N ILE A 238 -5.03 13.05 2.41
CA ILE A 238 -5.96 12.03 2.91
C ILE A 238 -7.26 12.18 2.13
N LEU A 239 -7.79 11.05 1.63
CA LEU A 239 -9.06 11.01 0.92
C LEU A 239 -10.20 11.20 1.92
N GLY A 240 -10.94 12.30 1.81
CA GLY A 240 -12.11 12.54 2.65
C GLY A 240 -13.29 11.62 2.30
N PRO A 241 -14.29 11.49 3.19
CA PRO A 241 -15.50 10.71 2.94
C PRO A 241 -16.34 11.26 1.76
N ASP A 242 -16.15 12.52 1.41
CA ASP A 242 -16.73 13.20 0.25
C ASP A 242 -15.95 12.94 -1.07
N GLY A 243 -14.92 12.09 -1.03
CA GLY A 243 -14.09 11.76 -2.19
C GLY A 243 -13.09 12.85 -2.58
N VAL A 244 -12.85 13.84 -1.71
CA VAL A 244 -11.89 14.93 -1.96
C VAL A 244 -10.59 14.70 -1.20
N TRP A 245 -9.47 14.85 -1.91
CA TRP A 245 -8.14 14.79 -1.34
C TRP A 245 -7.76 16.10 -0.62
N ARG A 246 -7.35 16.02 0.64
CA ARG A 246 -6.94 17.16 1.49
C ARG A 246 -5.59 16.90 2.15
#